data_7fe57a7565e27f1b168458a5a5162905
#
_entry.id   7fe57a7565e27f1b168458a5a5162905
#
_cell.length_a   1.000
_cell.length_b   1.000
_cell.length_c   1.000
_cell.angle_alpha   90.00
_cell.angle_beta   90.00
_cell.angle_gamma   90.00
#
_symmetry.space_group_name_H-M   'P 1'
#
loop_
_entity.id
_entity.type
_entity.pdbx_description
1 polymer ?
#
loop_
_entity_poly.entity_id
_entity_poly.type
_entity_poly.pdbx_seq_one_letter_code
_entity_poly.pdbx_strand_id
1 'polypeptide(L)'
;MDFEGGNAERPFVIGAHYNGEAKSGYHNADNRVKAIHTKSGHKLIFTEDESILLTDKNGNVIKLDTQGKNIEISAPETINITAKNLNINISENISTNAGNDINTTAGNDIIETANGDRFENSNNRTEIIKDKKFHQVGKTTEVGDEVSVTSSEENLLLESSKKSVLLNSAEKSNVF
;
A
#
# COMPACT_ATOMS: atom_id res chain seq x y z
N MET A 1 8.68 47.85 -1.77
CA MET A 1 8.75 48.41 -3.12
C MET A 1 10.20 48.82 -3.33
N ASP A 2 10.76 48.47 -4.48
CA ASP A 2 12.11 48.88 -4.87
C ASP A 2 12.02 49.47 -6.30
N PHE A 3 13.11 49.96 -6.83
CA PHE A 3 13.14 50.67 -8.10
C PHE A 3 14.17 50.02 -9.03
N GLU A 4 13.78 49.69 -10.26
CA GLU A 4 14.67 49.11 -11.26
C GLU A 4 15.84 50.05 -11.59
N GLY A 5 17.07 49.63 -11.29
CA GLY A 5 18.27 50.46 -11.49
C GLY A 5 18.29 51.80 -10.70
N GLY A 6 17.52 51.89 -9.61
CA GLY A 6 17.38 53.12 -8.82
C GLY A 6 16.50 54.19 -9.44
N ASN A 7 15.77 53.87 -10.51
CA ASN A 7 14.89 54.81 -11.19
C ASN A 7 13.50 54.84 -10.53
N ALA A 8 13.15 56.00 -9.94
CA ALA A 8 11.88 56.20 -9.25
C ALA A 8 10.63 56.06 -10.14
N GLU A 9 10.76 56.14 -11.46
CA GLU A 9 9.68 55.93 -12.42
C GLU A 9 9.41 54.47 -12.74
N ARG A 10 10.27 53.55 -12.25
CA ARG A 10 10.15 52.08 -12.46
C ARG A 10 10.06 51.33 -11.14
N PRO A 11 9.00 51.55 -10.36
CA PRO A 11 8.80 50.81 -9.11
C PRO A 11 8.41 49.34 -9.38
N PHE A 12 8.96 48.42 -8.60
CA PHE A 12 8.48 47.06 -8.57
C PHE A 12 8.20 46.59 -7.15
N VAL A 13 7.28 45.63 -6.99
CA VAL A 13 6.87 45.13 -5.69
C VAL A 13 7.78 43.97 -5.34
N ILE A 14 8.60 44.11 -4.30
CA ILE A 14 9.45 43.04 -3.75
C ILE A 14 8.63 42.10 -2.86
N GLY A 15 7.57 42.59 -2.23
CA GLY A 15 6.72 41.84 -1.35
C GLY A 15 5.59 42.68 -0.76
N ALA A 16 4.68 42.04 -0.10
CA ALA A 16 3.59 42.67 0.64
C ALA A 16 3.64 42.26 2.10
N HIS A 17 3.31 43.17 2.99
CA HIS A 17 3.18 42.93 4.42
C HIS A 17 1.73 43.00 4.85
N TYR A 18 1.39 42.21 5.86
CA TYR A 18 0.09 42.29 6.51
C TYR A 18 -0.01 43.62 7.26
N ASN A 19 -1.14 44.29 7.18
CA ASN A 19 -1.46 45.47 7.97
C ASN A 19 -2.17 45.11 9.29
N GLY A 20 -2.50 46.10 10.12
CA GLY A 20 -3.16 45.88 11.40
C GLY A 20 -4.52 45.19 11.32
N GLU A 21 -5.21 45.21 10.19
CA GLU A 21 -6.50 44.61 9.94
C GLU A 21 -6.36 43.21 9.31
N ALA A 22 -5.43 43.04 8.37
CA ALA A 22 -5.15 41.78 7.70
C ALA A 22 -4.07 40.99 8.47
N LYS A 23 -4.45 39.89 9.09
CA LYS A 23 -3.56 39.01 9.84
C LYS A 23 -3.30 37.72 9.06
N SER A 24 -2.06 37.22 9.09
CA SER A 24 -1.72 35.94 8.43
C SER A 24 -2.41 34.72 9.05
N GLY A 25 -2.78 34.79 10.34
CA GLY A 25 -3.25 33.66 11.10
C GLY A 25 -2.16 32.66 11.54
N TYR A 26 -0.92 32.85 11.07
CA TYR A 26 0.22 31.95 11.33
C TYR A 26 1.31 32.59 12.20
N HIS A 27 1.14 33.86 12.60
CA HIS A 27 2.09 34.55 13.47
C HIS A 27 1.94 34.10 14.93
N ASN A 28 3.03 33.73 15.53
CA ASN A 28 3.17 33.57 16.98
C ASN A 28 4.38 34.37 17.50
N ALA A 29 4.44 34.64 18.80
CA ALA A 29 5.48 35.48 19.40
C ALA A 29 6.89 34.88 19.19
N ASP A 30 7.03 33.56 19.20
CA ASP A 30 8.29 32.85 19.04
C ASP A 30 8.70 32.66 17.58
N ASN A 31 7.83 33.09 16.64
CA ASN A 31 8.07 32.99 15.20
C ASN A 31 8.41 31.56 14.71
N ARG A 32 7.86 30.54 15.35
CA ARG A 32 8.09 29.12 15.03
C ARG A 32 7.28 28.62 13.86
N VAL A 33 6.10 29.20 13.62
CA VAL A 33 5.23 28.83 12.51
C VAL A 33 5.59 29.63 11.26
N LYS A 34 5.76 28.93 10.15
CA LYS A 34 5.89 29.52 8.81
C LYS A 34 4.85 28.90 7.91
N ALA A 35 4.25 29.71 7.03
CA ALA A 35 3.26 29.18 6.11
C ALA A 35 3.29 29.89 4.75
N ILE A 36 3.04 29.10 3.71
CA ILE A 36 2.60 29.57 2.41
C ILE A 36 1.14 29.16 2.28
N HIS A 37 0.25 30.12 2.14
CA HIS A 37 -1.17 29.90 2.02
C HIS A 37 -1.72 30.64 0.81
N THR A 38 -2.31 29.91 -0.11
CA THR A 38 -2.91 30.48 -1.32
C THR A 38 -4.37 30.84 -1.10
N LYS A 39 -4.89 31.78 -1.88
CA LYS A 39 -6.33 32.14 -1.87
C LYS A 39 -7.23 30.94 -2.19
N SER A 40 -6.73 29.97 -2.96
CA SER A 40 -7.45 28.74 -3.31
C SER A 40 -7.47 27.68 -2.19
N GLY A 41 -6.80 27.92 -1.06
CA GLY A 41 -6.83 27.04 0.11
C GLY A 41 -5.68 26.01 0.20
N HIS A 42 -4.69 26.07 -0.71
CA HIS A 42 -3.49 25.23 -0.61
C HIS A 42 -2.54 25.78 0.45
N LYS A 43 -1.91 24.92 1.23
CA LYS A 43 -1.05 25.30 2.35
C LYS A 43 0.20 24.45 2.40
N LEU A 44 1.34 25.11 2.65
CA LEU A 44 2.57 24.51 3.14
C LEU A 44 2.88 25.17 4.49
N ILE A 45 2.91 24.40 5.55
CA ILE A 45 3.07 24.91 6.92
C ILE A 45 4.22 24.19 7.60
N PHE A 46 5.14 24.94 8.19
CA PHE A 46 6.09 24.49 9.20
C PHE A 46 5.44 24.80 10.54
N THR A 47 5.09 23.79 11.28
CA THR A 47 4.29 23.89 12.48
C THR A 47 5.16 24.17 13.73
N GLU A 48 4.53 24.54 14.83
CA GLU A 48 5.24 24.84 16.09
C GLU A 48 5.88 23.58 16.71
N ASP A 49 5.31 22.40 16.45
CA ASP A 49 5.83 21.08 16.86
C ASP A 49 6.89 20.53 15.90
N GLU A 50 7.49 21.42 15.09
CA GLU A 50 8.58 21.12 14.14
C GLU A 50 8.17 20.19 12.99
N SER A 51 6.88 19.99 12.74
CA SER A 51 6.36 19.18 11.65
C SER A 51 6.16 20.00 10.36
N ILE A 52 6.08 19.30 9.21
CA ILE A 52 5.80 19.92 7.91
C ILE A 52 4.48 19.37 7.40
N LEU A 53 3.56 20.27 7.04
CA LEU A 53 2.25 19.93 6.51
C LEU A 53 2.05 20.54 5.13
N LEU A 54 1.80 19.71 4.13
CA LEU A 54 1.32 20.09 2.81
C LEU A 54 -0.13 19.63 2.67
N THR A 55 -1.04 20.57 2.40
CA THR A 55 -2.45 20.24 2.24
C THR A 55 -3.14 21.12 1.21
N ASP A 56 -4.20 20.60 0.62
CA ASP A 56 -5.10 21.36 -0.23
C ASP A 56 -6.46 21.60 0.44
N LYS A 57 -7.35 22.30 -0.26
CA LYS A 57 -8.71 22.60 0.23
C LYS A 57 -9.63 21.37 0.30
N ASN A 58 -9.30 20.29 -0.41
CA ASN A 58 -10.13 19.09 -0.54
C ASN A 58 -9.74 18.00 0.45
N GLY A 59 -8.69 18.21 1.27
CA GLY A 59 -8.27 17.28 2.31
C GLY A 59 -7.18 16.29 1.89
N ASN A 60 -6.51 16.53 0.74
CA ASN A 60 -5.28 15.81 0.44
C ASN A 60 -4.16 16.29 1.37
N VAL A 61 -3.40 15.37 1.95
CA VAL A 61 -2.39 15.67 2.98
C VAL A 61 -1.11 14.90 2.75
N ILE A 62 0.01 15.59 2.89
CA ILE A 62 1.33 14.99 3.17
C ILE A 62 1.84 15.65 4.45
N LYS A 63 2.09 14.86 5.50
CA LYS A 63 2.62 15.33 6.78
C LYS A 63 3.90 14.60 7.10
N LEU A 64 4.95 15.34 7.40
CA LEU A 64 6.15 14.84 8.05
C LEU A 64 6.01 15.16 9.54
N ASP A 65 5.63 14.19 10.33
CA ASP A 65 5.41 14.32 11.76
C ASP A 65 6.70 14.08 12.53
N THR A 66 7.33 15.15 12.96
CA THR A 66 8.64 15.09 13.64
C THR A 66 8.56 14.39 14.99
N GLN A 67 7.55 14.67 15.79
CA GLN A 67 7.40 14.07 17.12
C GLN A 67 7.05 12.57 17.03
N GLY A 68 6.14 12.22 16.13
CA GLY A 68 5.74 10.82 15.87
C GLY A 68 6.76 10.03 15.03
N LYS A 69 7.76 10.72 14.41
CA LYS A 69 8.73 10.13 13.48
C LYS A 69 8.06 9.42 12.31
N ASN A 70 6.95 9.97 11.82
CA ASN A 70 6.09 9.36 10.81
C ASN A 70 6.01 10.22 9.57
N ILE A 71 5.70 9.59 8.45
CA ILE A 71 5.21 10.26 7.24
C ILE A 71 3.80 9.76 6.98
N GLU A 72 2.85 10.69 6.89
CA GLU A 72 1.46 10.42 6.59
C GLU A 72 1.12 10.94 5.20
N ILE A 73 0.54 10.09 4.36
CA ILE A 73 0.01 10.47 3.04
C ILE A 73 -1.44 10.02 3.00
N SER A 74 -2.35 10.95 2.83
CA SER A 74 -3.78 10.66 2.75
C SER A 74 -4.48 11.47 1.67
N ALA A 75 -5.49 10.87 1.09
CA ALA A 75 -6.39 11.50 0.14
C ALA A 75 -7.83 11.00 0.39
N PRO A 76 -8.86 11.86 0.29
CA PRO A 76 -10.25 11.44 0.44
C PRO A 76 -10.71 10.43 -0.61
N GLU A 77 -10.13 10.46 -1.82
CA GLU A 77 -10.54 9.62 -2.94
C GLU A 77 -9.46 8.62 -3.35
N THR A 78 -8.38 9.07 -3.94
CA THR A 78 -7.41 8.16 -4.58
C THR A 78 -5.97 8.63 -4.41
N ILE A 79 -5.08 7.70 -4.16
CA ILE A 79 -3.64 7.88 -4.26
C ILE A 79 -3.13 7.02 -5.43
N ASN A 80 -2.60 7.65 -6.48
CA ASN A 80 -1.98 6.98 -7.62
C ASN A 80 -0.45 7.04 -7.52
N ILE A 81 0.20 5.89 -7.58
CA ILE A 81 1.65 5.78 -7.64
C ILE A 81 2.00 5.15 -8.99
N THR A 82 2.64 5.92 -9.88
CA THR A 82 3.05 5.44 -11.20
C THR A 82 4.55 5.65 -11.35
N ALA A 83 5.29 4.57 -11.55
CA ALA A 83 6.72 4.61 -11.71
C ALA A 83 7.21 3.44 -12.57
N LYS A 84 8.43 3.55 -13.10
CA LYS A 84 9.11 2.40 -13.73
C LYS A 84 9.39 1.29 -12.71
N ASN A 85 9.80 1.66 -11.49
CA ASN A 85 10.08 0.74 -10.39
C ASN A 85 9.55 1.33 -9.08
N LEU A 86 8.96 0.49 -8.24
CA LEU A 86 8.61 0.81 -6.86
C LEU A 86 9.29 -0.21 -5.94
N ASN A 87 10.16 0.26 -5.04
CA ASN A 87 10.84 -0.58 -4.05
C ASN A 87 10.33 -0.22 -2.65
N ILE A 88 9.84 -1.20 -1.92
CA ILE A 88 9.36 -1.05 -0.54
C ILE A 88 10.20 -1.96 0.35
N ASN A 89 11.05 -1.38 1.20
CA ASN A 89 11.88 -2.09 2.16
C ASN A 89 11.47 -1.72 3.57
N ILE A 90 10.84 -2.65 4.27
CA ILE A 90 10.33 -2.46 5.63
C ILE A 90 10.98 -3.49 6.53
N SER A 91 11.58 -3.05 7.64
CA SER A 91 12.29 -3.92 8.58
C SER A 91 11.37 -4.74 9.48
N GLU A 92 10.12 -4.33 9.66
CA GLU A 92 9.18 -5.00 10.56
C GLU A 92 7.93 -5.48 9.82
N ASN A 93 6.94 -4.63 9.61
CA ASN A 93 5.63 -5.07 9.13
C ASN A 93 5.13 -4.25 7.95
N ILE A 94 4.52 -4.93 6.98
CA ILE A 94 3.66 -4.32 5.96
C ILE A 94 2.24 -4.79 6.22
N SER A 95 1.32 -3.84 6.43
CA SER A 95 -0.10 -4.13 6.56
C SER A 95 -0.87 -3.55 5.38
N THR A 96 -1.61 -4.39 4.69
CA THR A 96 -2.49 -3.97 3.59
C THR A 96 -3.92 -4.36 3.92
N ASN A 97 -4.82 -3.38 3.92
CA ASN A 97 -6.23 -3.59 4.23
C ASN A 97 -7.09 -2.88 3.17
N ALA A 98 -8.02 -3.61 2.58
CA ALA A 98 -8.98 -3.09 1.62
C ALA A 98 -10.40 -3.47 2.04
N GLY A 99 -11.34 -2.54 1.91
CA GLY A 99 -12.76 -2.80 2.19
C GLY A 99 -13.42 -3.70 1.15
N ASN A 100 -12.88 -3.72 -0.09
CA ASN A 100 -13.38 -4.56 -1.19
C ASN A 100 -12.25 -5.50 -1.66
N ASP A 101 -11.48 -5.10 -2.66
CA ASP A 101 -10.59 -6.00 -3.37
C ASP A 101 -9.12 -5.60 -3.24
N ILE A 102 -8.24 -6.59 -3.23
CA ILE A 102 -6.81 -6.43 -3.46
C ILE A 102 -6.46 -7.18 -4.75
N ASN A 103 -6.10 -6.43 -5.80
CA ASN A 103 -5.72 -6.99 -7.10
C ASN A 103 -4.22 -6.91 -7.31
N THR A 104 -3.59 -8.05 -7.57
CA THR A 104 -2.17 -8.14 -7.91
C THR A 104 -2.00 -8.78 -9.28
N THR A 105 -1.34 -8.09 -10.20
CA THR A 105 -1.08 -8.58 -11.55
C THR A 105 0.39 -8.36 -11.91
N ALA A 106 1.03 -9.38 -12.45
CA ALA A 106 2.41 -9.31 -12.96
C ALA A 106 2.45 -9.82 -14.40
N GLY A 107 3.27 -9.20 -15.24
CA GLY A 107 3.51 -9.67 -16.60
C GLY A 107 4.39 -10.92 -16.67
N ASN A 108 5.21 -11.16 -15.65
CA ASN A 108 6.04 -12.35 -15.50
C ASN A 108 5.68 -13.07 -14.19
N ASP A 109 6.49 -12.91 -13.16
CA ASP A 109 6.41 -13.71 -11.95
C ASP A 109 5.85 -12.93 -10.76
N ILE A 110 5.13 -13.63 -9.89
CA ILE A 110 4.85 -13.22 -8.53
C ILE A 110 5.61 -14.19 -7.61
N ILE A 111 6.56 -13.67 -6.85
CA ILE A 111 7.40 -14.47 -5.95
C ILE A 111 7.04 -14.08 -4.50
N GLU A 112 6.58 -15.06 -3.73
CA GLU A 112 6.28 -14.90 -2.31
C GLU A 112 7.14 -15.88 -1.50
N THR A 113 7.85 -15.36 -0.50
CA THR A 113 8.65 -16.18 0.41
C THR A 113 8.33 -15.81 1.85
N ALA A 114 8.00 -16.79 2.67
CA ALA A 114 7.83 -16.64 4.11
C ALA A 114 8.71 -17.65 4.83
N ASN A 115 9.47 -17.20 5.82
CA ASN A 115 10.24 -18.10 6.70
C ASN A 115 9.36 -18.76 7.77
N GLY A 116 8.22 -18.18 8.07
CA GLY A 116 7.20 -18.71 8.97
C GLY A 116 5.99 -19.23 8.19
N ASP A 117 4.82 -19.06 8.76
CA ASP A 117 3.57 -19.60 8.23
C ASP A 117 2.92 -18.65 7.21
N ARG A 118 2.21 -19.23 6.25
CA ARG A 118 1.26 -18.53 5.39
C ARG A 118 -0.15 -18.99 5.74
N PHE A 119 -1.01 -18.04 6.14
CA PHE A 119 -2.42 -18.26 6.38
C PHE A 119 -3.25 -17.71 5.25
N GLU A 120 -4.20 -18.49 4.79
CA GLU A 120 -5.19 -18.08 3.79
C GLU A 120 -6.57 -18.52 4.28
N ASN A 121 -7.51 -17.58 4.36
CA ASN A 121 -8.89 -17.85 4.70
C ASN A 121 -9.80 -17.17 3.69
N SER A 122 -10.59 -17.95 2.97
CA SER A 122 -11.48 -17.46 1.92
C SER A 122 -12.70 -18.36 1.79
N ASN A 123 -13.82 -17.84 1.30
CA ASN A 123 -14.98 -18.65 0.97
C ASN A 123 -14.69 -19.56 -0.23
N ASN A 124 -14.00 -19.06 -1.23
CA ASN A 124 -13.63 -19.80 -2.42
C ASN A 124 -12.19 -19.52 -2.81
N ARG A 125 -11.49 -20.56 -3.28
CA ARG A 125 -10.18 -20.43 -3.90
C ARG A 125 -10.21 -21.09 -5.27
N THR A 126 -9.85 -20.36 -6.31
CA THR A 126 -9.67 -20.89 -7.66
C THR A 126 -8.21 -20.76 -8.05
N GLU A 127 -7.62 -21.86 -8.52
CA GLU A 127 -6.24 -21.88 -9.00
C GLU A 127 -6.25 -22.52 -10.40
N ILE A 128 -5.77 -21.77 -11.41
CA ILE A 128 -5.67 -22.24 -12.80
C ILE A 128 -4.21 -22.18 -13.21
N ILE A 129 -3.62 -23.35 -13.43
CA ILE A 129 -2.22 -23.50 -13.85
C ILE A 129 -2.20 -24.20 -15.21
N LYS A 130 -1.65 -23.51 -16.22
CA LYS A 130 -1.68 -23.99 -17.60
C LYS A 130 -0.66 -25.08 -17.89
N ASP A 131 0.44 -25.10 -17.16
CA ASP A 131 1.54 -26.00 -17.45
C ASP A 131 1.80 -26.95 -16.28
N LYS A 132 2.51 -26.53 -15.25
CA LYS A 132 2.96 -27.41 -14.18
C LYS A 132 2.71 -26.84 -12.78
N LYS A 133 2.08 -27.60 -11.92
CA LYS A 133 2.04 -27.38 -10.48
C LYS A 133 2.99 -28.32 -9.76
N PHE A 134 3.92 -27.78 -8.99
CA PHE A 134 4.77 -28.53 -8.08
C PHE A 134 4.40 -28.19 -6.63
N HIS A 135 4.09 -29.21 -5.83
CA HIS A 135 3.73 -29.05 -4.43
C HIS A 135 4.54 -30.05 -3.59
N GLN A 136 5.48 -29.53 -2.79
CA GLN A 136 6.31 -30.34 -1.89
C GLN A 136 6.04 -29.94 -0.45
N VAL A 137 5.57 -30.87 0.35
CA VAL A 137 5.19 -30.64 1.75
C VAL A 137 5.58 -31.82 2.62
N GLY A 138 5.80 -31.61 3.91
CA GLY A 138 6.02 -32.68 4.87
C GLY A 138 4.75 -33.50 5.14
N LYS A 139 3.59 -32.83 5.18
CA LYS A 139 2.27 -33.46 5.36
C LYS A 139 1.19 -32.62 4.72
N THR A 140 0.32 -33.22 3.94
CA THR A 140 -0.91 -32.62 3.43
C THR A 140 -2.12 -33.28 4.10
N THR A 141 -3.11 -32.46 4.47
CA THR A 141 -4.42 -32.93 4.93
C THR A 141 -5.48 -32.11 4.19
N GLU A 142 -6.36 -32.77 3.47
CA GLU A 142 -7.49 -32.17 2.78
C GLU A 142 -8.78 -32.76 3.37
N VAL A 143 -9.69 -31.89 3.78
CA VAL A 143 -10.99 -32.26 4.37
C VAL A 143 -12.07 -31.43 3.72
N GLY A 144 -13.10 -32.06 3.24
CA GLY A 144 -14.25 -31.42 2.61
C GLY A 144 -15.43 -32.39 2.53
N ASP A 145 -16.61 -31.87 2.22
CA ASP A 145 -17.78 -32.71 1.98
C ASP A 145 -17.57 -33.59 0.75
N GLU A 146 -16.87 -33.08 -0.24
CA GLU A 146 -16.42 -33.84 -1.40
C GLU A 146 -14.98 -33.41 -1.78
N VAL A 147 -14.13 -34.38 -2.04
CA VAL A 147 -12.78 -34.19 -2.58
C VAL A 147 -12.67 -35.01 -3.86
N SER A 148 -12.54 -34.35 -4.99
CA SER A 148 -12.41 -35.00 -6.31
C SER A 148 -11.04 -34.72 -6.92
N VAL A 149 -10.36 -35.75 -7.39
CA VAL A 149 -9.10 -35.66 -8.14
C VAL A 149 -9.25 -36.43 -9.44
N THR A 150 -9.15 -35.73 -10.55
CA THR A 150 -9.37 -36.30 -11.89
C THR A 150 -8.20 -35.98 -12.82
N SER A 151 -7.74 -36.97 -13.58
CA SER A 151 -6.88 -36.78 -14.74
C SER A 151 -7.70 -37.01 -16.01
N SER A 152 -7.69 -36.04 -16.94
CA SER A 152 -8.51 -36.08 -18.16
C SER A 152 -7.82 -36.79 -19.32
N GLU A 153 -6.51 -36.83 -19.38
CA GLU A 153 -5.76 -37.32 -20.52
C GLU A 153 -4.71 -38.39 -20.18
N GLU A 154 -4.11 -38.27 -19.01
CA GLU A 154 -3.01 -39.13 -18.56
C GLU A 154 -3.41 -39.93 -17.29
N ASN A 155 -2.49 -40.70 -16.76
CA ASN A 155 -2.71 -41.46 -15.54
C ASN A 155 -2.75 -40.57 -14.30
N LEU A 156 -3.62 -40.88 -13.37
CA LEU A 156 -3.51 -40.43 -11.97
C LEU A 156 -2.66 -41.45 -11.22
N LEU A 157 -1.44 -41.06 -10.82
CA LEU A 157 -0.52 -41.92 -10.06
C LEU A 157 -0.55 -41.55 -8.58
N LEU A 158 -0.88 -42.51 -7.75
CA LEU A 158 -0.75 -42.47 -6.30
C LEU A 158 0.31 -43.50 -5.85
N GLU A 159 1.44 -43.05 -5.38
CA GLU A 159 2.58 -43.90 -5.04
C GLU A 159 3.13 -43.58 -3.64
N SER A 160 3.50 -44.60 -2.91
CA SER A 160 4.26 -44.49 -1.68
C SER A 160 5.57 -45.27 -1.80
N SER A 161 6.70 -44.56 -1.85
CA SER A 161 8.02 -45.18 -2.01
C SER A 161 8.54 -45.93 -0.80
N LYS A 162 7.97 -45.71 0.38
CA LYS A 162 8.45 -46.32 1.64
C LYS A 162 7.40 -47.06 2.47
N LYS A 163 6.12 -46.80 2.25
CA LYS A 163 5.00 -47.39 3.01
C LYS A 163 3.84 -47.72 2.08
N SER A 164 2.68 -47.93 2.65
CA SER A 164 1.46 -48.27 1.92
C SER A 164 0.71 -47.04 1.45
N VAL A 165 -0.02 -47.16 0.35
CA VAL A 165 -1.17 -46.33 0.02
C VAL A 165 -2.39 -46.97 0.64
N LEU A 166 -3.09 -46.26 1.54
CA LEU A 166 -4.29 -46.76 2.23
C LEU A 166 -5.50 -46.02 1.71
N LEU A 167 -6.47 -46.75 1.21
CA LEU A 167 -7.77 -46.24 0.77
C LEU A 167 -8.83 -46.82 1.68
N ASN A 168 -9.45 -46.02 2.53
CA ASN A 168 -10.50 -46.42 3.45
C ASN A 168 -11.82 -45.75 3.11
N SER A 169 -12.90 -46.49 3.11
CA SER A 169 -14.27 -46.02 2.98
C SER A 169 -15.14 -46.63 4.07
N ALA A 170 -16.07 -45.84 4.61
CA ALA A 170 -17.03 -46.33 5.61
C ALA A 170 -18.05 -47.31 5.00
N GLU A 171 -18.38 -47.15 3.71
CA GLU A 171 -19.41 -47.98 3.06
C GLU A 171 -18.84 -48.88 1.94
N LYS A 172 -18.28 -48.29 0.90
CA LYS A 172 -17.69 -49.01 -0.25
C LYS A 172 -16.48 -48.26 -0.81
N SER A 173 -15.44 -49.00 -1.17
CA SER A 173 -14.35 -48.54 -2.03
C SER A 173 -14.36 -49.38 -3.31
N ASN A 174 -14.54 -48.73 -4.44
CA ASN A 174 -14.39 -49.36 -5.75
C ASN A 174 -13.01 -48.95 -6.32
N VAL A 175 -12.16 -49.92 -6.53
CA VAL A 175 -10.87 -49.78 -7.23
C VAL A 175 -10.99 -50.65 -8.47
N PHE A 176 -10.98 -50.02 -9.64
CA PHE A 176 -11.05 -50.68 -10.93
C PHE A 176 -9.67 -50.79 -11.55
#